data_567b8e8307254bf798156c8a7d0488fe
#
_entry.id   567b8e8307254bf798156c8a7d0488fe
#
_cell.length_a   1.000
_cell.length_b   1.000
_cell.length_c   1.000
_cell.angle_alpha   90.00
_cell.angle_beta   90.00
_cell.angle_gamma   90.00
#
_symmetry.space_group_name_H-M   'P 1'
#
loop_
_entity.id
_entity.type
_entity.pdbx_description
1 polymer ?
#
loop_
_entity_poly.entity_id
_entity_poly.type
_entity_poly.pdbx_seq_one_letter_code
_entity_poly.pdbx_strand_id
1 'polypeptide(L)'
;LDSHKVSQYASVTDFLVSSAAQSSERKLERARKAVKSQLATKLDDVEVRYEYTTVFNGLSVEANYADLEAIQDLPGVKDAYVSQVYQLIEPVNETKLADSVPAIGGDISQKTGYTGKGMVVAILDTGLDTSHEAFRNAVNAPKFTKQDIADKLASDSLRVGNVNVKSIYQSDKIPFAYDYYDDDTNVSGGNSHGTHVAGIVGANSGQVTGVAPDAQLMIMKIFGDDGSGAYDSDIIAALEDAVVLGADAVNMSLGMTAGFSEAAATKTREVYQRVKNAGISLMCAAGNEYSSSYKSAGGTDLPLASNPDNGAVASPSTYDAALSVASMNNVKATAPYLLVGDRKIRYSDPAETASKQIASLNDTYEYVACGVGATSDFTGKTLTYKVALIQRAGEENGEILSFAQKEKNAKAAGAKAVIIYD
;
A
#
# COMPACT_ATOMS: atom_id res chain seq x y z
N LEU A 1 22.12 -7.09 7.68
CA LEU A 1 22.86 -7.56 6.51
C LEU A 1 24.08 -6.69 6.23
N ASP A 2 25.25 -7.30 6.18
CA ASP A 2 26.49 -6.68 5.74
C ASP A 2 26.74 -7.12 4.29
N SER A 3 26.57 -6.22 3.33
CA SER A 3 26.65 -6.52 1.89
C SER A 3 28.00 -7.13 1.48
N HIS A 4 29.09 -6.73 2.13
CA HIS A 4 30.41 -7.29 1.84
C HIS A 4 30.54 -8.75 2.29
N LYS A 5 29.90 -9.10 3.40
CA LYS A 5 29.87 -10.49 3.86
C LYS A 5 28.91 -11.34 3.05
N VAL A 6 27.74 -10.79 2.70
CA VAL A 6 26.75 -11.48 1.86
C VAL A 6 27.32 -11.87 0.51
N SER A 7 28.13 -11.02 -0.10
CA SER A 7 28.75 -11.30 -1.42
C SER A 7 29.67 -12.53 -1.45
N GLN A 8 30.04 -13.08 -0.28
CA GLN A 8 30.84 -14.30 -0.17
C GLN A 8 30.01 -15.59 -0.20
N TYR A 9 28.70 -15.50 -0.27
CA TYR A 9 27.75 -16.61 -0.28
C TYR A 9 26.96 -16.65 -1.58
N ALA A 10 26.44 -17.82 -1.93
CA ALA A 10 25.68 -18.02 -3.16
C ALA A 10 24.33 -17.28 -3.12
N SER A 11 23.75 -17.13 -1.93
CA SER A 11 22.52 -16.39 -1.70
C SER A 11 22.49 -15.72 -0.31
N VAL A 12 21.58 -14.78 -0.12
CA VAL A 12 21.33 -14.20 1.19
C VAL A 12 20.84 -15.24 2.19
N THR A 13 20.01 -16.17 1.74
CA THR A 13 19.54 -17.29 2.57
C THR A 13 20.70 -18.14 3.08
N ASP A 14 21.69 -18.47 2.21
CA ASP A 14 22.88 -19.20 2.63
C ASP A 14 23.73 -18.41 3.65
N PHE A 15 23.82 -17.09 3.46
CA PHE A 15 24.49 -16.24 4.46
C PHE A 15 23.75 -16.26 5.79
N LEU A 16 22.44 -16.10 5.83
CA LEU A 16 21.65 -16.02 7.06
C LEU A 16 21.78 -17.28 7.94
N VAL A 17 21.91 -18.45 7.32
CA VAL A 17 22.12 -19.71 8.07
C VAL A 17 23.58 -19.98 8.44
N SER A 18 24.52 -19.13 7.98
CA SER A 18 25.95 -19.31 8.23
C SER A 18 26.34 -19.03 9.68
N SER A 19 27.44 -19.65 10.12
CA SER A 19 28.03 -19.38 11.46
C SER A 19 28.44 -17.90 11.63
N ALA A 20 28.83 -17.23 10.56
CA ALA A 20 29.17 -15.81 10.58
C ALA A 20 27.95 -14.92 10.86
N ALA A 21 26.80 -15.19 10.21
CA ALA A 21 25.55 -14.49 10.48
C ALA A 21 25.08 -14.74 11.91
N GLN A 22 25.01 -15.99 12.33
CA GLN A 22 24.60 -16.38 13.69
C GLN A 22 25.48 -15.76 14.79
N SER A 23 26.80 -15.65 14.55
CA SER A 23 27.72 -14.99 15.50
C SER A 23 27.43 -13.50 15.59
N SER A 24 27.18 -12.84 14.45
CA SER A 24 26.81 -11.42 14.41
C SER A 24 25.48 -11.17 15.08
N GLU A 25 24.49 -12.00 14.81
CA GLU A 25 23.15 -11.93 15.40
C GLU A 25 23.18 -12.03 16.93
N ARG A 26 23.86 -13.03 17.48
CA ARG A 26 24.03 -13.16 18.94
C ARG A 26 24.68 -11.93 19.59
N LYS A 27 25.58 -11.25 18.89
CA LYS A 27 26.18 -10.00 19.39
C LYS A 27 25.17 -8.87 19.42
N LEU A 28 24.39 -8.72 18.34
CA LEU A 28 23.37 -7.67 18.21
C LEU A 28 22.21 -7.92 19.20
N GLU A 29 21.79 -9.16 19.37
CA GLU A 29 20.78 -9.57 20.34
C GLU A 29 21.15 -9.16 21.76
N ARG A 30 22.41 -9.42 22.18
CA ARG A 30 22.89 -8.99 23.51
C ARG A 30 22.82 -7.47 23.67
N ALA A 31 23.16 -6.72 22.64
CA ALA A 31 23.08 -5.26 22.68
C ALA A 31 21.63 -4.78 22.80
N ARG A 32 20.70 -5.34 22.01
CA ARG A 32 19.27 -5.02 22.13
C ARG A 32 18.69 -5.37 23.49
N LYS A 33 19.02 -6.56 24.02
CA LYS A 33 18.58 -6.98 25.35
C LYS A 33 19.05 -6.02 26.45
N ALA A 34 20.25 -5.47 26.33
CA ALA A 34 20.75 -4.46 27.27
C ALA A 34 19.96 -3.16 27.18
N VAL A 35 19.60 -2.72 25.97
CA VAL A 35 18.75 -1.53 25.77
C VAL A 35 17.33 -1.78 26.29
N LYS A 36 16.71 -2.93 25.98
CA LYS A 36 15.38 -3.30 26.50
C LYS A 36 15.34 -3.27 28.03
N SER A 37 16.36 -3.81 28.70
CA SER A 37 16.44 -3.76 30.16
C SER A 37 16.53 -2.34 30.71
N GLN A 38 17.21 -1.44 30.01
CA GLN A 38 17.29 -0.02 30.39
C GLN A 38 15.97 0.70 30.16
N LEU A 39 15.29 0.46 29.04
CA LEU A 39 13.95 0.99 28.76
C LEU A 39 12.99 0.62 29.90
N ALA A 40 12.86 -0.67 30.21
CA ALA A 40 11.99 -1.19 31.26
C ALA A 40 12.34 -0.71 32.70
N THR A 41 13.58 -0.23 32.93
CA THR A 41 14.01 0.21 34.27
C THR A 41 13.91 1.71 34.44
N LYS A 42 14.06 2.49 33.36
CA LYS A 42 14.22 3.95 33.42
C LYS A 42 12.98 4.73 32.97
N LEU A 43 12.11 4.08 32.24
CA LEU A 43 10.94 4.71 31.66
C LEU A 43 9.67 3.94 32.07
N ASP A 44 8.61 4.69 32.31
CA ASP A 44 7.30 4.13 32.58
C ASP A 44 6.56 3.94 31.22
N ASP A 45 5.67 2.94 31.15
CA ASP A 45 4.78 2.71 30.01
C ASP A 45 5.48 2.56 28.64
N VAL A 46 6.62 1.85 28.60
CA VAL A 46 7.31 1.51 27.35
C VAL A 46 7.04 0.08 26.96
N GLU A 47 6.46 -0.11 25.78
CA GLU A 47 6.24 -1.42 25.19
C GLU A 47 7.12 -1.62 23.95
N VAL A 48 7.75 -2.81 23.85
CA VAL A 48 8.55 -3.17 22.67
C VAL A 48 7.64 -3.92 21.70
N ARG A 49 7.39 -3.31 20.53
CA ARG A 49 6.57 -3.89 19.47
C ARG A 49 7.38 -4.84 18.57
N TYR A 50 8.53 -4.37 18.08
CA TYR A 50 9.40 -5.19 17.21
C TYR A 50 10.86 -5.13 17.62
N GLU A 51 11.54 -6.27 17.42
CA GLU A 51 13.00 -6.39 17.47
C GLU A 51 13.53 -6.75 16.08
N TYR A 52 14.27 -5.82 15.47
CA TYR A 52 14.82 -6.02 14.13
C TYR A 52 16.25 -6.57 14.19
N THR A 53 16.57 -7.52 13.30
CA THR A 53 17.84 -8.22 13.32
C THR A 53 18.55 -8.31 11.98
N THR A 54 17.79 -8.28 10.87
CA THR A 54 18.27 -8.64 9.54
C THR A 54 18.60 -7.41 8.69
N VAL A 55 17.64 -6.58 8.36
CA VAL A 55 17.85 -5.37 7.56
C VAL A 55 18.03 -4.13 8.42
N PHE A 56 17.62 -4.18 9.67
CA PHE A 56 17.81 -3.15 10.66
C PHE A 56 18.36 -3.76 11.96
N ASN A 57 19.07 -3.01 12.77
CA ASN A 57 19.44 -3.40 14.12
C ASN A 57 18.86 -2.40 15.09
N GLY A 58 17.70 -2.71 15.63
CA GLY A 58 16.96 -1.78 16.47
C GLY A 58 15.74 -2.39 17.12
N LEU A 59 14.97 -1.53 17.74
CA LEU A 59 13.71 -1.81 18.39
C LEU A 59 12.66 -0.81 17.88
N SER A 60 11.44 -1.26 17.69
CA SER A 60 10.27 -0.40 17.66
C SER A 60 9.63 -0.43 19.04
N VAL A 61 9.34 0.73 19.59
CA VAL A 61 8.75 0.87 20.91
C VAL A 61 7.58 1.83 20.88
N GLU A 62 6.56 1.53 21.68
CA GLU A 62 5.52 2.49 22.04
C GLU A 62 5.95 3.16 23.35
N ALA A 63 6.00 4.48 23.37
CA ALA A 63 6.46 5.27 24.51
C ALA A 63 5.87 6.69 24.45
N ASN A 64 5.94 7.42 25.55
CA ASN A 64 5.60 8.83 25.51
C ASN A 64 6.57 9.61 24.63
N TYR A 65 6.08 10.52 23.80
CA TYR A 65 6.92 11.38 22.97
C TYR A 65 7.94 12.20 23.79
N ALA A 66 7.58 12.57 25.02
CA ALA A 66 8.47 13.29 25.93
C ALA A 66 9.74 12.49 26.31
N ASP A 67 9.70 11.16 26.17
CA ASP A 67 10.81 10.29 26.52
C ASP A 67 11.82 10.08 25.37
N LEU A 68 11.56 10.66 24.19
CA LEU A 68 12.40 10.47 23.01
C LEU A 68 13.88 10.81 23.25
N GLU A 69 14.15 11.96 23.90
CA GLU A 69 15.51 12.38 24.23
C GLU A 69 16.15 11.45 25.27
N ALA A 70 15.39 11.02 26.27
CA ALA A 70 15.87 10.06 27.28
C ALA A 70 16.17 8.69 26.65
N ILE A 71 15.39 8.24 25.67
CA ILE A 71 15.64 7.01 24.92
C ILE A 71 16.91 7.15 24.07
N GLN A 72 17.10 8.29 23.42
CA GLN A 72 18.27 8.56 22.59
C GLN A 72 19.57 8.55 23.40
N ASP A 73 19.52 9.02 24.64
CA ASP A 73 20.68 9.09 25.55
C ASP A 73 21.01 7.75 26.25
N LEU A 74 20.22 6.68 26.02
CA LEU A 74 20.49 5.38 26.62
C LEU A 74 21.80 4.78 26.08
N PRO A 75 22.66 4.24 26.96
CA PRO A 75 23.85 3.51 26.55
C PRO A 75 23.52 2.37 25.57
N GLY A 76 24.11 2.44 24.38
CA GLY A 76 23.89 1.45 23.32
C GLY A 76 22.86 1.86 22.28
N VAL A 77 22.13 2.94 22.49
CA VAL A 77 21.29 3.59 21.49
C VAL A 77 22.19 4.52 20.66
N LYS A 78 22.11 4.39 19.34
CA LYS A 78 22.84 5.26 18.40
C LYS A 78 21.97 6.42 17.94
N ASP A 79 20.68 6.17 17.83
CA ASP A 79 19.71 7.13 17.32
C ASP A 79 18.28 6.68 17.73
N ALA A 80 17.39 7.63 17.95
CA ALA A 80 15.98 7.38 18.20
C ALA A 80 15.15 8.43 17.46
N TYR A 81 14.07 8.01 16.82
CA TYR A 81 13.20 8.87 16.04
C TYR A 81 11.76 8.36 16.06
N VAL A 82 10.83 9.26 15.80
CA VAL A 82 9.42 8.91 15.69
C VAL A 82 9.19 8.20 14.36
N SER A 83 8.46 7.09 14.39
CA SER A 83 8.07 6.32 13.21
C SER A 83 7.28 7.18 12.24
N GLN A 84 7.62 7.10 10.96
CA GLN A 84 6.87 7.81 9.92
C GLN A 84 5.59 7.05 9.57
N VAL A 85 4.59 7.76 9.06
CA VAL A 85 3.32 7.20 8.62
C VAL A 85 3.16 7.41 7.12
N TYR A 86 2.91 6.35 6.40
CA TYR A 86 2.69 6.33 4.96
C TYR A 86 1.21 6.20 4.65
N GLN A 87 0.78 6.74 3.52
CA GLN A 87 -0.61 6.69 3.07
C GLN A 87 -0.75 5.76 1.87
N LEU A 88 -1.95 5.23 1.68
CA LEU A 88 -2.30 4.52 0.46
C LEU A 88 -2.23 5.46 -0.74
N ILE A 89 -1.69 4.94 -1.84
CA ILE A 89 -1.76 5.60 -3.14
C ILE A 89 -2.93 4.99 -3.90
N GLU A 90 -4.12 5.53 -3.64
CA GLU A 90 -5.37 5.06 -4.22
C GLU A 90 -5.38 5.15 -5.75
N PRO A 91 -5.92 4.16 -6.47
CA PRO A 91 -6.04 4.22 -7.91
C PRO A 91 -7.01 5.34 -8.32
N VAL A 92 -6.60 6.18 -9.26
CA VAL A 92 -7.41 7.30 -9.75
C VAL A 92 -8.50 6.84 -10.72
N ASN A 93 -8.37 5.65 -11.32
CA ASN A 93 -9.32 5.10 -12.31
C ASN A 93 -9.44 3.59 -12.18
N GLU A 94 -10.57 3.02 -12.64
CA GLU A 94 -10.74 1.58 -12.75
C GLU A 94 -9.67 0.95 -13.65
N THR A 95 -8.98 -0.05 -13.13
CA THR A 95 -7.97 -0.80 -13.87
C THR A 95 -8.65 -1.88 -14.71
N LYS A 96 -8.40 -1.85 -16.03
CA LYS A 96 -8.82 -2.92 -16.95
C LYS A 96 -7.58 -3.68 -17.41
N LEU A 97 -7.26 -4.78 -16.76
CA LEU A 97 -6.08 -5.59 -17.06
C LEU A 97 -6.04 -6.08 -18.51
N ALA A 98 -7.19 -6.31 -19.13
CA ALA A 98 -7.27 -6.70 -20.55
C ALA A 98 -6.64 -5.66 -21.50
N ASP A 99 -6.64 -4.39 -21.13
CA ASP A 99 -6.05 -3.30 -21.92
C ASP A 99 -4.67 -2.88 -21.36
N SER A 100 -4.53 -2.83 -20.04
CA SER A 100 -3.30 -2.34 -19.39
C SER A 100 -2.14 -3.33 -19.44
N VAL A 101 -2.39 -4.62 -19.33
CA VAL A 101 -1.33 -5.64 -19.45
C VAL A 101 -0.67 -5.63 -20.82
N PRO A 102 -1.40 -5.59 -21.96
CA PRO A 102 -0.78 -5.38 -23.27
C PRO A 102 -0.08 -4.03 -23.42
N ALA A 103 -0.59 -2.95 -22.82
CA ALA A 103 0.01 -1.63 -22.93
C ALA A 103 1.45 -1.57 -22.37
N ILE A 104 1.76 -2.40 -21.37
CA ILE A 104 3.10 -2.52 -20.79
C ILE A 104 3.90 -3.71 -21.34
N GLY A 105 3.37 -4.44 -22.34
CA GLY A 105 4.01 -5.63 -22.92
C GLY A 105 3.91 -6.89 -22.05
N GLY A 106 3.06 -6.89 -21.02
CA GLY A 106 2.88 -8.03 -20.12
C GLY A 106 2.34 -9.28 -20.84
N ASP A 107 1.47 -9.09 -21.83
CA ASP A 107 0.96 -10.19 -22.66
C ASP A 107 2.06 -10.84 -23.52
N ILE A 108 3.05 -10.06 -23.96
CA ILE A 108 4.21 -10.57 -24.68
C ILE A 108 5.08 -11.41 -23.75
N SER A 109 5.35 -10.91 -22.53
CA SER A 109 6.08 -11.66 -21.51
C SER A 109 5.42 -13.02 -21.22
N GLN A 110 4.10 -13.03 -21.02
CA GLN A 110 3.34 -14.25 -20.77
C GLN A 110 3.42 -15.23 -21.95
N LYS A 111 3.23 -14.75 -23.18
CA LYS A 111 3.33 -15.57 -24.42
C LYS A 111 4.72 -16.15 -24.62
N THR A 112 5.76 -15.50 -24.12
CA THR A 112 7.15 -16.00 -24.18
C THR A 112 7.54 -16.87 -22.99
N GLY A 113 6.59 -17.15 -22.08
CA GLY A 113 6.77 -18.07 -20.95
C GLY A 113 7.16 -17.42 -19.63
N TYR A 114 7.24 -16.08 -19.58
CA TYR A 114 7.51 -15.35 -18.35
C TYR A 114 6.20 -15.04 -17.61
N THR A 115 5.74 -15.99 -16.82
CA THR A 115 4.46 -15.93 -16.09
C THR A 115 4.63 -15.77 -14.59
N GLY A 116 5.85 -15.54 -14.10
CA GLY A 116 6.16 -15.51 -12.69
C GLY A 116 6.36 -16.90 -12.05
N LYS A 117 6.44 -17.95 -12.86
CA LYS A 117 6.66 -19.32 -12.40
C LYS A 117 7.92 -19.45 -11.54
N GLY A 118 7.77 -19.99 -10.32
CA GLY A 118 8.86 -20.15 -9.36
C GLY A 118 9.31 -18.84 -8.69
N MET A 119 8.56 -17.75 -8.89
CA MET A 119 8.82 -16.45 -8.28
C MET A 119 7.82 -16.14 -7.17
N VAL A 120 8.22 -15.30 -6.24
CA VAL A 120 7.41 -14.87 -5.11
C VAL A 120 7.43 -13.35 -4.98
N VAL A 121 6.26 -12.75 -4.94
CA VAL A 121 6.10 -11.30 -4.75
C VAL A 121 5.46 -11.05 -3.39
N ALA A 122 6.12 -10.26 -2.55
CA ALA A 122 5.54 -9.75 -1.32
C ALA A 122 4.72 -8.49 -1.62
N ILE A 123 3.49 -8.46 -1.14
CA ILE A 123 2.55 -7.34 -1.28
C ILE A 123 2.39 -6.69 0.09
N LEU A 124 3.01 -5.53 0.28
CA LEU A 124 2.90 -4.72 1.48
C LEU A 124 1.77 -3.70 1.26
N ASP A 125 0.57 -4.01 1.78
CA ASP A 125 -0.64 -3.26 1.46
C ASP A 125 -1.72 -3.43 2.55
N THR A 126 -2.99 -3.16 2.24
CA THR A 126 -4.15 -3.25 3.15
C THR A 126 -4.64 -4.67 3.42
N GLY A 127 -3.95 -5.69 2.93
CA GLY A 127 -4.36 -7.09 3.07
C GLY A 127 -4.97 -7.68 1.80
N LEU A 128 -5.74 -8.75 1.96
CA LEU A 128 -6.29 -9.51 0.84
C LEU A 128 -7.60 -10.20 1.23
N ASP A 129 -8.60 -10.17 0.34
CA ASP A 129 -9.66 -11.17 0.36
C ASP A 129 -9.13 -12.51 -0.15
N THR A 130 -8.67 -13.36 0.76
CA THR A 130 -8.11 -14.68 0.44
C THR A 130 -9.14 -15.64 -0.16
N SER A 131 -10.43 -15.33 -0.03
CA SER A 131 -11.54 -16.12 -0.59
C SER A 131 -11.86 -15.76 -2.05
N HIS A 132 -11.31 -14.65 -2.55
CA HIS A 132 -11.58 -14.15 -3.91
C HIS A 132 -11.16 -15.16 -4.98
N GLU A 133 -12.00 -15.35 -5.99
CA GLU A 133 -11.78 -16.37 -7.04
C GLU A 133 -10.47 -16.17 -7.84
N ALA A 134 -9.97 -14.95 -7.93
CA ALA A 134 -8.75 -14.60 -8.64
C ALA A 134 -7.50 -15.31 -8.08
N PHE A 135 -7.55 -15.81 -6.85
CA PHE A 135 -6.41 -16.42 -6.15
C PHE A 135 -6.58 -17.91 -5.84
N ARG A 136 -7.66 -18.53 -6.33
CA ARG A 136 -7.98 -19.95 -6.02
C ARG A 136 -7.24 -20.96 -6.87
N ASN A 137 -6.77 -20.57 -8.06
CA ASN A 137 -6.09 -21.48 -8.95
C ASN A 137 -4.68 -21.80 -8.44
N ALA A 138 -4.28 -23.06 -8.59
CA ALA A 138 -2.92 -23.50 -8.28
C ALA A 138 -1.90 -22.78 -9.17
N VAL A 139 -0.71 -22.55 -8.62
CA VAL A 139 0.44 -22.04 -9.37
C VAL A 139 1.28 -23.15 -9.94
N ASN A 140 1.88 -22.90 -11.09
CA ASN A 140 2.80 -23.86 -11.72
C ASN A 140 4.17 -23.76 -11.03
N ALA A 141 4.65 -24.87 -10.45
CA ALA A 141 5.92 -24.98 -9.75
C ALA A 141 6.10 -23.89 -8.66
N PRO A 142 5.38 -24.00 -7.54
CA PRO A 142 5.52 -23.10 -6.43
C PRO A 142 6.95 -23.12 -5.88
N LYS A 143 7.48 -21.96 -5.51
CA LYS A 143 8.79 -21.81 -4.85
C LYS A 143 8.73 -22.31 -3.41
N PHE A 144 7.63 -22.03 -2.73
CA PHE A 144 7.39 -22.41 -1.34
C PHE A 144 6.19 -23.33 -1.20
N THR A 145 6.40 -24.42 -0.50
CA THR A 145 5.36 -25.33 -0.01
C THR A 145 5.00 -24.96 1.42
N LYS A 146 3.93 -25.56 1.94
CA LYS A 146 3.56 -25.42 3.34
C LYS A 146 4.66 -25.86 4.32
N GLN A 147 5.45 -26.89 3.95
CA GLN A 147 6.56 -27.37 4.78
C GLN A 147 7.69 -26.35 4.82
N ASP A 148 8.03 -25.71 3.69
CA ASP A 148 9.07 -24.68 3.65
C ASP A 148 8.71 -23.50 4.57
N ILE A 149 7.44 -23.09 4.59
CA ILE A 149 6.98 -22.03 5.50
C ILE A 149 7.00 -22.49 6.96
N ALA A 150 6.62 -23.74 7.25
CA ALA A 150 6.71 -24.29 8.59
C ALA A 150 8.16 -24.31 9.13
N ASP A 151 9.11 -24.67 8.28
CA ASP A 151 10.53 -24.70 8.63
C ASP A 151 11.08 -23.27 8.88
N LYS A 152 10.62 -22.29 8.11
CA LYS A 152 10.94 -20.87 8.32
C LYS A 152 10.39 -20.35 9.66
N LEU A 153 9.15 -20.66 9.98
CA LEU A 153 8.53 -20.29 11.26
C LEU A 153 9.28 -20.94 12.44
N ALA A 154 9.68 -22.21 12.31
CA ALA A 154 10.42 -22.93 13.34
C ALA A 154 11.83 -22.38 13.60
N SER A 155 12.39 -21.60 12.65
CA SER A 155 13.73 -21.02 12.81
C SER A 155 13.78 -19.78 13.71
N ASP A 156 12.64 -19.30 14.20
CA ASP A 156 12.48 -18.11 15.06
C ASP A 156 13.21 -16.85 14.51
N SER A 157 13.29 -16.75 13.19
CA SER A 157 13.99 -15.67 12.51
C SER A 157 13.04 -14.62 11.90
N LEU A 158 11.74 -14.90 11.94
CA LEU A 158 10.69 -14.00 11.44
C LEU A 158 10.22 -13.03 12.53
N ARG A 159 9.68 -11.91 12.11
CA ARG A 159 9.10 -10.88 12.99
C ARG A 159 7.67 -11.21 13.42
N VAL A 160 7.03 -12.13 12.70
CA VAL A 160 5.72 -12.65 13.11
C VAL A 160 5.83 -13.36 14.46
N GLY A 161 4.82 -13.17 15.32
CA GLY A 161 4.76 -13.82 16.63
C GLY A 161 4.68 -15.34 16.56
N ASN A 162 4.41 -15.98 17.69
CA ASN A 162 4.27 -17.45 17.77
C ASN A 162 2.97 -17.91 17.10
N VAL A 163 3.02 -18.07 15.78
CA VAL A 163 1.87 -18.41 14.94
C VAL A 163 1.98 -19.81 14.34
N ASN A 164 0.83 -20.42 14.09
CA ASN A 164 0.78 -21.73 13.47
C ASN A 164 0.83 -21.60 11.94
N VAL A 165 1.60 -22.47 11.28
CA VAL A 165 1.65 -22.50 9.82
C VAL A 165 0.28 -22.62 9.15
N LYS A 166 -0.71 -23.22 9.80
CA LYS A 166 -2.08 -23.35 9.25
C LYS A 166 -2.81 -22.02 9.14
N SER A 167 -2.50 -21.03 9.99
CA SER A 167 -3.10 -19.71 9.92
C SER A 167 -2.39 -18.78 8.95
N ILE A 168 -1.08 -18.98 8.72
CA ILE A 168 -0.26 -18.19 7.79
C ILE A 168 -0.34 -18.70 6.35
N TYR A 169 -0.24 -20.02 6.14
CA TYR A 169 -0.27 -20.61 4.80
C TYR A 169 -1.71 -20.81 4.32
N GLN A 170 -2.15 -19.97 3.40
CA GLN A 170 -3.53 -20.01 2.88
C GLN A 170 -3.68 -21.00 1.72
N SER A 171 -2.71 -21.02 0.81
CA SER A 171 -2.70 -21.89 -0.39
C SER A 171 -1.32 -21.89 -1.04
N ASP A 172 -1.13 -22.73 -2.09
CA ASP A 172 0.09 -22.66 -2.92
C ASP A 172 0.22 -21.29 -3.63
N LYS A 173 -0.88 -20.59 -3.88
CA LYS A 173 -0.86 -19.23 -4.42
C LYS A 173 -0.45 -18.20 -3.39
N ILE A 174 -0.87 -18.39 -2.15
CA ILE A 174 -0.63 -17.49 -1.02
C ILE A 174 0.06 -18.30 0.09
N PRO A 175 1.39 -18.53 -0.03
CA PRO A 175 2.13 -19.32 0.94
C PRO A 175 2.34 -18.63 2.28
N PHE A 176 2.20 -17.30 2.33
CA PHE A 176 2.38 -16.50 3.54
C PHE A 176 1.39 -15.34 3.58
N ALA A 177 0.70 -15.18 4.71
CA ALA A 177 -0.21 -14.07 4.96
C ALA A 177 -0.16 -13.68 6.45
N TYR A 178 0.17 -12.41 6.73
CA TYR A 178 0.28 -11.88 8.09
C TYR A 178 -0.08 -10.40 8.15
N ASP A 179 -0.73 -10.00 9.23
CA ASP A 179 -1.05 -8.60 9.55
C ASP A 179 -0.01 -8.06 10.55
N TYR A 180 0.88 -7.20 10.04
CA TYR A 180 1.91 -6.55 10.86
C TYR A 180 1.35 -5.37 11.63
N TYR A 181 0.25 -4.79 11.19
CA TYR A 181 -0.38 -3.66 11.88
C TYR A 181 -1.03 -4.11 13.19
N ASP A 182 -1.85 -5.16 13.13
CA ASP A 182 -2.58 -5.70 14.28
C ASP A 182 -1.84 -6.87 14.97
N ASP A 183 -0.66 -7.29 14.45
CA ASP A 183 0.18 -8.39 14.93
C ASP A 183 -0.59 -9.72 15.00
N ASP A 184 -1.33 -10.05 13.93
CA ASP A 184 -2.13 -11.27 13.85
C ASP A 184 -2.10 -11.92 12.45
N THR A 185 -2.95 -12.92 12.22
CA THR A 185 -3.04 -13.66 10.95
C THR A 185 -4.27 -13.30 10.11
N ASN A 186 -5.04 -12.30 10.53
CA ASN A 186 -6.21 -11.82 9.79
C ASN A 186 -5.83 -10.75 8.78
N VAL A 187 -5.53 -11.15 7.57
CA VAL A 187 -5.21 -10.23 6.48
C VAL A 187 -6.43 -9.72 5.71
N SER A 188 -7.64 -10.08 6.12
CA SER A 188 -8.87 -9.58 5.52
C SER A 188 -9.17 -8.20 6.10
N GLY A 189 -9.07 -7.15 5.30
CA GLY A 189 -9.29 -5.78 5.73
C GLY A 189 -10.54 -5.15 5.13
N GLY A 190 -10.96 -4.03 5.71
CA GLY A 190 -12.08 -3.21 5.23
C GLY A 190 -11.80 -2.48 3.91
N ASN A 191 -10.53 -2.40 3.48
CA ASN A 191 -10.13 -1.75 2.23
C ASN A 191 -9.71 -2.77 1.17
N SER A 192 -10.33 -2.71 -0.01
CA SER A 192 -10.09 -3.63 -1.12
C SER A 192 -8.79 -3.34 -1.91
N HIS A 193 -8.03 -2.30 -1.56
CA HIS A 193 -6.85 -1.85 -2.29
C HIS A 193 -5.81 -2.96 -2.44
N GLY A 194 -5.41 -3.64 -1.36
CA GLY A 194 -4.45 -4.74 -1.41
C GLY A 194 -4.94 -5.93 -2.23
N THR A 195 -6.23 -6.24 -2.20
CA THR A 195 -6.83 -7.27 -3.07
C THR A 195 -6.70 -6.89 -4.55
N HIS A 196 -6.95 -5.63 -4.88
CA HIS A 196 -6.80 -5.09 -6.23
C HIS A 196 -5.33 -5.13 -6.70
N VAL A 197 -4.42 -4.65 -5.87
CA VAL A 197 -2.96 -4.67 -6.15
C VAL A 197 -2.46 -6.11 -6.35
N ALA A 198 -2.80 -7.02 -5.45
CA ALA A 198 -2.45 -8.44 -5.57
C ALA A 198 -3.02 -9.07 -6.86
N GLY A 199 -4.22 -8.65 -7.26
CA GLY A 199 -4.87 -9.07 -8.50
C GLY A 199 -4.12 -8.61 -9.75
N ILE A 200 -3.64 -7.37 -9.78
CA ILE A 200 -2.80 -6.84 -10.87
C ILE A 200 -1.51 -7.64 -10.99
N VAL A 201 -0.87 -7.96 -9.86
CA VAL A 201 0.36 -8.75 -9.85
C VAL A 201 0.10 -10.17 -10.31
N GLY A 202 -0.83 -10.88 -9.70
CA GLY A 202 -0.84 -12.32 -9.81
C GLY A 202 -2.21 -13.01 -9.86
N ALA A 203 -3.30 -12.30 -10.21
CA ALA A 203 -4.58 -12.98 -10.43
C ALA A 203 -4.43 -14.10 -11.46
N ASN A 204 -5.09 -15.22 -11.21
CA ASN A 204 -5.11 -16.36 -12.12
C ASN A 204 -6.50 -17.00 -12.08
N SER A 205 -7.45 -16.41 -12.79
CA SER A 205 -8.80 -16.95 -12.95
C SER A 205 -9.25 -16.85 -14.41
N GLY A 206 -10.35 -17.50 -14.75
CA GLY A 206 -10.93 -17.39 -16.09
C GLY A 206 -11.43 -15.99 -16.46
N GLN A 207 -11.61 -15.13 -15.49
CA GLN A 207 -12.13 -13.77 -15.68
C GLN A 207 -11.02 -12.71 -15.62
N VAL A 208 -10.02 -12.90 -14.73
CA VAL A 208 -8.95 -11.93 -14.48
C VAL A 208 -7.61 -12.64 -14.47
N THR A 209 -6.66 -12.12 -15.24
CA THR A 209 -5.26 -12.60 -15.29
C THR A 209 -4.34 -11.41 -15.00
N GLY A 210 -3.54 -11.53 -13.96
CA GLY A 210 -2.52 -10.55 -13.58
C GLY A 210 -1.30 -10.61 -14.51
N VAL A 211 -0.30 -9.75 -14.24
CA VAL A 211 0.93 -9.71 -15.04
C VAL A 211 1.77 -10.99 -14.88
N ALA A 212 1.82 -11.54 -13.66
CA ALA A 212 2.57 -12.73 -13.29
C ALA A 212 1.64 -13.80 -12.66
N PRO A 213 0.75 -14.45 -13.45
CA PRO A 213 -0.30 -15.31 -12.93
C PRO A 213 0.21 -16.59 -12.22
N ASP A 214 1.44 -17.03 -12.52
CA ASP A 214 2.06 -18.18 -11.86
C ASP A 214 2.97 -17.81 -10.68
N ALA A 215 3.10 -16.54 -10.34
CA ALA A 215 3.83 -16.12 -9.13
C ALA A 215 3.06 -16.48 -7.86
N GLN A 216 3.76 -16.83 -6.80
CA GLN A 216 3.21 -16.87 -5.44
C GLN A 216 3.17 -15.46 -4.85
N LEU A 217 2.21 -15.20 -3.97
CA LEU A 217 2.01 -13.91 -3.32
C LEU A 217 2.15 -14.05 -1.80
N MET A 218 3.07 -13.33 -1.20
CA MET A 218 3.14 -13.14 0.25
C MET A 218 2.37 -11.89 0.62
N ILE A 219 1.32 -12.04 1.40
CA ILE A 219 0.45 -10.94 1.82
C ILE A 219 0.92 -10.45 3.17
N MET A 220 1.41 -9.23 3.18
CA MET A 220 1.98 -8.54 4.34
C MET A 220 1.14 -7.29 4.60
N LYS A 221 0.07 -7.45 5.38
CA LYS A 221 -0.81 -6.33 5.72
C LYS A 221 -0.10 -5.40 6.69
N ILE A 222 -0.01 -4.12 6.32
CA ILE A 222 0.71 -3.07 7.06
C ILE A 222 -0.16 -1.84 7.31
N PHE A 223 -1.41 -1.85 6.87
CA PHE A 223 -2.37 -0.77 7.09
C PHE A 223 -3.46 -1.21 8.06
N GLY A 224 -3.82 -0.33 8.99
CA GLY A 224 -4.96 -0.52 9.85
C GLY A 224 -6.29 -0.44 9.10
N ASP A 225 -7.30 -1.14 9.61
CA ASP A 225 -8.65 -1.12 9.05
C ASP A 225 -9.39 0.19 9.33
N ASP A 226 -8.89 0.98 10.26
CA ASP A 226 -9.38 2.31 10.63
C ASP A 226 -8.90 3.44 9.71
N GLY A 227 -8.06 3.14 8.72
CA GLY A 227 -7.49 4.13 7.80
C GLY A 227 -6.32 4.94 8.35
N SER A 228 -5.71 4.50 9.45
CA SER A 228 -4.63 5.21 10.15
C SER A 228 -3.31 5.31 9.36
N GLY A 229 -3.17 4.64 8.23
CA GLY A 229 -1.92 4.59 7.45
C GLY A 229 -1.00 3.44 7.87
N ALA A 230 0.15 3.33 7.21
CA ALA A 230 1.17 2.33 7.52
C ALA A 230 2.34 2.96 8.28
N TYR A 231 2.71 2.38 9.39
CA TYR A 231 3.87 2.83 10.15
C TYR A 231 5.17 2.25 9.60
N ASP A 232 6.23 3.05 9.65
CA ASP A 232 7.58 2.63 9.25
C ASP A 232 8.04 1.35 9.99
N SER A 233 7.64 1.20 11.25
CA SER A 233 7.88 0.01 12.06
C SER A 233 7.34 -1.26 11.42
N ASP A 234 6.10 -1.24 10.96
CA ASP A 234 5.42 -2.41 10.37
C ASP A 234 6.00 -2.74 9.00
N ILE A 235 6.31 -1.69 8.22
CA ILE A 235 6.99 -1.82 6.92
C ILE A 235 8.36 -2.47 7.10
N ILE A 236 9.17 -2.05 8.08
CA ILE A 236 10.49 -2.63 8.34
C ILE A 236 10.37 -4.09 8.79
N ALA A 237 9.40 -4.43 9.63
CA ALA A 237 9.14 -5.80 10.06
C ALA A 237 8.77 -6.70 8.86
N ALA A 238 7.85 -6.25 8.00
CA ALA A 238 7.46 -6.94 6.78
C ALA A 238 8.63 -7.11 5.80
N LEU A 239 9.47 -6.08 5.63
CA LEU A 239 10.66 -6.16 4.78
C LEU A 239 11.72 -7.12 5.33
N GLU A 240 11.91 -7.20 6.65
CA GLU A 240 12.77 -8.21 7.27
C GLU A 240 12.30 -9.62 6.94
N ASP A 241 11.01 -9.88 7.13
CA ASP A 241 10.42 -11.19 6.85
C ASP A 241 10.44 -11.51 5.36
N ALA A 242 10.22 -10.55 4.48
CA ALA A 242 10.37 -10.74 3.04
C ALA A 242 11.79 -11.19 2.66
N VAL A 243 12.83 -10.64 3.31
CA VAL A 243 14.23 -11.07 3.12
C VAL A 243 14.47 -12.47 3.66
N VAL A 244 14.04 -12.76 4.88
CA VAL A 244 14.23 -14.07 5.53
C VAL A 244 13.48 -15.17 4.79
N LEU A 245 12.26 -14.88 4.36
CA LEU A 245 11.45 -15.79 3.55
C LEU A 245 12.05 -15.99 2.16
N GLY A 246 12.75 -14.99 1.61
CA GLY A 246 13.37 -15.07 0.29
C GLY A 246 12.40 -14.67 -0.83
N ALA A 247 11.66 -13.60 -0.65
CA ALA A 247 10.89 -12.97 -1.73
C ALA A 247 11.81 -12.51 -2.87
N ASP A 248 11.32 -12.52 -4.10
CA ASP A 248 12.06 -12.06 -5.27
C ASP A 248 11.79 -10.57 -5.57
N ALA A 249 10.58 -10.12 -5.25
CA ALA A 249 10.17 -8.73 -5.38
C ALA A 249 9.24 -8.34 -4.23
N VAL A 250 9.21 -7.04 -3.94
CA VAL A 250 8.27 -6.41 -3.01
C VAL A 250 7.52 -5.32 -3.76
N ASN A 251 6.20 -5.30 -3.63
CA ASN A 251 5.35 -4.23 -4.10
C ASN A 251 4.86 -3.38 -2.93
N MET A 252 4.98 -2.07 -3.07
CA MET A 252 4.52 -1.07 -2.12
C MET A 252 3.74 0.03 -2.85
N SER A 253 2.41 -0.08 -2.82
CA SER A 253 1.49 0.91 -3.40
C SER A 253 1.10 1.94 -2.35
N LEU A 254 2.11 2.57 -1.76
CA LEU A 254 2.02 3.53 -0.67
C LEU A 254 3.04 4.65 -0.82
N GLY A 255 2.85 5.73 -0.10
CA GLY A 255 3.84 6.80 -0.10
C GLY A 255 3.53 7.94 0.86
N MET A 256 4.52 8.78 1.03
CA MET A 256 4.41 10.10 1.64
C MET A 256 4.58 11.16 0.56
N THR A 257 3.65 12.10 0.49
CA THR A 257 3.70 13.22 -0.46
C THR A 257 5.02 13.98 -0.36
N ALA A 258 5.60 14.32 -1.52
CA ALA A 258 6.85 15.09 -1.60
C ALA A 258 7.96 14.52 -0.71
N GLY A 259 8.32 13.26 -0.93
CA GLY A 259 9.27 12.50 -0.13
C GLY A 259 10.66 13.13 -0.05
N PHE A 260 10.89 13.96 0.96
CA PHE A 260 12.20 14.53 1.25
C PHE A 260 13.06 13.58 2.06
N SER A 261 14.37 13.68 1.85
CA SER A 261 15.36 12.94 2.60
C SER A 261 15.77 13.72 3.85
N GLU A 262 14.98 13.67 4.90
CA GLU A 262 15.41 14.15 6.21
C GLU A 262 16.20 13.09 7.00
N ALA A 263 16.71 13.44 8.17
CA ALA A 263 17.55 12.56 8.97
C ALA A 263 16.88 11.21 9.31
N ALA A 264 15.58 11.20 9.60
CA ALA A 264 14.80 9.98 9.81
C ALA A 264 14.73 9.12 8.54
N ALA A 265 14.48 9.73 7.38
CA ALA A 265 14.47 9.07 6.09
C ALA A 265 15.84 8.43 5.72
N THR A 266 16.96 8.93 6.28
CA THR A 266 18.27 8.33 6.05
C THR A 266 18.34 6.91 6.60
N LYS A 267 17.77 6.64 7.77
CA LYS A 267 17.77 5.29 8.38
C LYS A 267 16.89 4.33 7.60
N THR A 268 15.71 4.76 7.24
CA THR A 268 14.79 3.99 6.41
C THR A 268 15.42 3.68 5.05
N ARG A 269 16.10 4.63 4.41
CA ARG A 269 16.86 4.40 3.17
C ARG A 269 17.91 3.31 3.30
N GLU A 270 18.63 3.25 4.42
CA GLU A 270 19.60 2.18 4.68
C GLU A 270 18.92 0.81 4.73
N VAL A 271 17.71 0.69 5.30
CA VAL A 271 16.92 -0.55 5.31
C VAL A 271 16.60 -0.98 3.88
N TYR A 272 16.03 -0.09 3.08
CA TYR A 272 15.69 -0.37 1.68
C TYR A 272 16.93 -0.77 0.86
N GLN A 273 18.06 -0.11 1.09
CA GLN A 273 19.30 -0.48 0.44
C GLN A 273 19.77 -1.89 0.81
N ARG A 274 19.56 -2.33 2.06
CA ARG A 274 19.89 -3.69 2.49
C ARG A 274 18.94 -4.72 1.88
N VAL A 275 17.66 -4.41 1.74
CA VAL A 275 16.69 -5.26 1.04
C VAL A 275 17.08 -5.41 -0.43
N LYS A 276 17.43 -4.32 -1.11
CA LYS A 276 17.96 -4.38 -2.49
C LYS A 276 19.24 -5.21 -2.58
N ASN A 277 20.17 -5.03 -1.64
CA ASN A 277 21.42 -5.80 -1.59
C ASN A 277 21.17 -7.30 -1.27
N ALA A 278 20.03 -7.63 -0.70
CA ALA A 278 19.56 -9.00 -0.55
C ALA A 278 19.07 -9.63 -1.88
N GLY A 279 19.05 -8.87 -2.96
CA GLY A 279 18.62 -9.34 -4.28
C GLY A 279 17.12 -9.17 -4.53
N ILE A 280 16.41 -8.47 -3.66
CA ILE A 280 14.96 -8.22 -3.79
C ILE A 280 14.73 -6.94 -4.58
N SER A 281 13.87 -7.01 -5.59
CA SER A 281 13.42 -5.84 -6.35
C SER A 281 12.30 -5.11 -5.61
N LEU A 282 12.52 -3.83 -5.28
CA LEU A 282 11.56 -2.99 -4.56
C LEU A 282 10.79 -2.11 -5.56
N MET A 283 9.50 -2.41 -5.77
CA MET A 283 8.59 -1.64 -6.63
C MET A 283 7.77 -0.70 -5.77
N CYS A 284 7.98 0.60 -5.92
CA CYS A 284 7.29 1.63 -5.13
C CYS A 284 6.52 2.55 -6.05
N ALA A 285 5.25 2.82 -5.72
CA ALA A 285 4.43 3.74 -6.48
C ALA A 285 4.99 5.18 -6.41
N ALA A 286 5.05 5.86 -7.54
CA ALA A 286 5.57 7.22 -7.61
C ALA A 286 4.68 8.25 -6.91
N GLY A 287 3.42 7.94 -6.68
CA GLY A 287 2.43 8.81 -6.05
C GLY A 287 1.36 9.28 -7.01
N ASN A 288 0.32 9.91 -6.48
CA ASN A 288 -0.78 10.52 -7.22
C ASN A 288 -0.74 12.05 -7.16
N GLU A 289 0.22 12.58 -6.46
CA GLU A 289 0.36 14.01 -6.23
C GLU A 289 1.02 14.69 -7.43
N TYR A 290 0.41 15.76 -7.90
CA TYR A 290 0.96 16.62 -8.95
C TYR A 290 1.63 17.88 -8.36
N SER A 291 1.52 18.09 -7.06
CA SER A 291 2.08 19.24 -6.36
C SER A 291 2.50 18.85 -4.93
N SER A 292 3.56 19.45 -4.42
CA SER A 292 4.02 19.28 -3.03
C SER A 292 3.04 19.82 -1.98
N SER A 293 2.05 20.61 -2.39
CA SER A 293 0.99 21.13 -1.54
C SER A 293 -0.29 20.27 -1.53
N TYR A 294 -0.30 19.17 -2.27
CA TYR A 294 -1.45 18.26 -2.33
C TYR A 294 -1.84 17.77 -0.92
N LYS A 295 -3.12 17.86 -0.59
CA LYS A 295 -3.64 17.53 0.75
C LYS A 295 -2.92 18.27 1.89
N SER A 296 -2.37 19.47 1.66
CA SER A 296 -1.80 20.27 2.72
C SER A 296 -2.83 20.59 3.79
N ALA A 297 -2.38 20.80 5.04
CA ALA A 297 -3.25 21.17 6.16
C ALA A 297 -4.04 22.48 5.91
N GLY A 298 -3.63 23.28 4.93
CA GLY A 298 -4.35 24.47 4.48
C GLY A 298 -5.45 24.21 3.45
N GLY A 299 -5.67 22.97 3.03
CA GLY A 299 -6.79 22.56 2.15
C GLY A 299 -6.71 23.11 0.73
N THR A 300 -5.63 23.75 0.33
CA THR A 300 -5.46 24.33 -0.99
C THR A 300 -4.38 23.61 -1.78
N ASP A 301 -4.78 22.85 -2.76
CA ASP A 301 -3.90 22.43 -3.84
C ASP A 301 -3.63 23.67 -4.70
N LEU A 302 -2.46 24.28 -4.49
CA LEU A 302 -2.12 25.50 -5.22
C LEU A 302 -2.01 25.21 -6.71
N PRO A 303 -2.62 26.06 -7.56
CA PRO A 303 -2.50 25.94 -8.99
C PRO A 303 -1.02 26.03 -9.39
N LEU A 304 -0.62 25.18 -10.27
CA LEU A 304 0.75 24.97 -10.74
C LEU A 304 1.41 26.21 -11.38
N ALA A 305 0.62 27.20 -11.80
CA ALA A 305 1.14 28.42 -12.41
C ALA A 305 2.03 29.27 -11.49
N SER A 306 1.89 29.12 -10.18
CA SER A 306 2.70 29.84 -9.19
C SER A 306 3.79 28.98 -8.54
N ASN A 307 3.80 27.66 -8.79
CA ASN A 307 4.77 26.72 -8.27
C ASN A 307 5.34 25.90 -9.44
N PRO A 308 6.62 26.11 -9.80
CA PRO A 308 7.26 25.38 -10.89
C PRO A 308 7.53 23.92 -10.58
N ASP A 309 7.44 23.49 -9.31
CA ASP A 309 7.62 22.10 -8.89
C ASP A 309 6.34 21.30 -9.16
N ASN A 310 6.13 21.03 -10.43
CA ASN A 310 5.03 20.22 -10.91
C ASN A 310 5.43 18.75 -10.85
N GLY A 311 4.76 18.00 -10.05
CA GLY A 311 4.99 16.57 -9.90
C GLY A 311 5.91 16.28 -8.72
N ALA A 312 5.29 15.93 -7.60
CA ALA A 312 5.98 15.41 -6.44
C ALA A 312 6.02 13.90 -6.53
N VAL A 313 7.22 13.33 -6.39
CA VAL A 313 7.40 11.89 -6.25
C VAL A 313 7.36 11.53 -4.78
N ALA A 314 6.52 10.58 -4.41
CA ALA A 314 6.35 10.13 -3.03
C ALA A 314 7.57 9.32 -2.54
N SER A 315 7.95 9.40 -1.27
CA SER A 315 8.83 8.39 -0.68
C SER A 315 7.98 7.17 -0.25
N PRO A 316 8.51 5.92 -0.32
CA PRO A 316 9.91 5.55 -0.55
C PRO A 316 10.33 5.45 -2.02
N SER A 317 9.49 5.81 -2.97
CA SER A 317 9.79 5.74 -4.41
C SER A 317 10.99 6.63 -4.80
N THR A 318 11.29 7.68 -4.01
CA THR A 318 12.48 8.54 -4.18
C THR A 318 13.79 7.91 -3.69
N TYR A 319 13.76 6.71 -3.08
CA TYR A 319 14.98 6.08 -2.58
C TYR A 319 15.76 5.38 -3.69
N ASP A 320 17.08 5.47 -3.69
CA ASP A 320 17.95 4.85 -4.70
C ASP A 320 17.81 3.32 -4.78
N ALA A 321 17.31 2.71 -3.72
CA ALA A 321 17.03 1.28 -3.66
C ALA A 321 15.75 0.90 -4.38
N ALA A 322 14.80 1.80 -4.50
CA ALA A 322 13.48 1.55 -5.07
C ALA A 322 13.46 1.75 -6.58
N LEU A 323 12.60 1.00 -7.24
CA LEU A 323 12.14 1.27 -8.59
C LEU A 323 10.87 2.12 -8.49
N SER A 324 10.98 3.39 -8.88
CA SER A 324 9.84 4.31 -8.92
C SER A 324 8.93 3.98 -10.09
N VAL A 325 7.68 3.64 -9.80
CA VAL A 325 6.70 3.23 -10.81
C VAL A 325 5.61 4.28 -10.91
N ALA A 326 5.60 4.99 -12.03
CA ALA A 326 4.57 5.98 -12.36
C ALA A 326 3.51 5.37 -13.28
N SER A 327 2.28 5.83 -13.14
CA SER A 327 1.17 5.40 -13.98
C SER A 327 1.25 6.01 -15.39
N MET A 328 0.71 5.28 -16.34
CA MET A 328 0.43 5.78 -17.69
C MET A 328 -1.04 5.61 -18.01
N ASN A 329 -1.59 6.51 -18.81
CA ASN A 329 -2.97 6.39 -19.27
C ASN A 329 -3.12 5.22 -20.23
N ASN A 330 -4.17 4.41 -20.06
CA ASN A 330 -4.53 3.40 -21.03
C ASN A 330 -4.86 4.04 -22.41
N VAL A 331 -4.36 3.39 -23.45
CA VAL A 331 -4.59 3.82 -24.85
C VAL A 331 -6.07 3.68 -25.23
N LYS A 332 -6.76 2.71 -24.61
CA LYS A 332 -8.20 2.48 -24.81
C LYS A 332 -8.86 2.27 -23.44
N ALA A 333 -9.94 2.99 -23.21
CA ALA A 333 -10.80 2.74 -22.07
C ALA A 333 -12.24 2.58 -22.57
N THR A 334 -12.88 1.45 -22.20
CA THR A 334 -14.33 1.31 -22.34
C THR A 334 -14.96 1.90 -21.08
N ALA A 335 -15.72 2.94 -21.21
CA ALA A 335 -16.41 3.56 -20.10
C ALA A 335 -17.85 3.86 -20.49
N PRO A 336 -18.80 3.82 -19.56
CA PRO A 336 -20.11 4.38 -19.81
C PRO A 336 -19.98 5.89 -20.11
N TYR A 337 -20.88 6.40 -20.90
CA TYR A 337 -20.89 7.82 -21.24
C TYR A 337 -22.28 8.40 -21.17
N LEU A 338 -22.34 9.68 -20.86
CA LEU A 338 -23.51 10.52 -21.01
C LEU A 338 -23.44 11.25 -22.32
N LEU A 339 -24.59 11.49 -22.97
CA LEU A 339 -24.71 12.41 -24.10
C LEU A 339 -25.12 13.78 -23.58
N VAL A 340 -24.31 14.79 -23.85
CA VAL A 340 -24.65 16.20 -23.61
C VAL A 340 -24.64 16.92 -24.93
N GLY A 341 -25.80 17.07 -25.51
CA GLY A 341 -25.94 17.37 -26.95
C GLY A 341 -25.29 16.23 -27.76
N ASP A 342 -24.37 16.57 -28.66
CA ASP A 342 -23.63 15.58 -29.48
C ASP A 342 -22.33 15.08 -28.85
N ARG A 343 -22.03 15.51 -27.64
CA ARG A 343 -20.75 15.14 -26.94
C ARG A 343 -20.93 13.96 -26.02
N LYS A 344 -20.02 12.98 -26.13
CA LYS A 344 -19.90 11.87 -25.21
C LYS A 344 -19.00 12.30 -24.06
N ILE A 345 -19.54 12.25 -22.84
CA ILE A 345 -18.79 12.54 -21.60
C ILE A 345 -18.72 11.25 -20.80
N ARG A 346 -17.52 10.77 -20.57
CA ARG A 346 -17.29 9.59 -19.73
C ARG A 346 -17.71 9.86 -18.30
N TYR A 347 -18.23 8.83 -17.63
CA TYR A 347 -18.48 8.86 -16.20
C TYR A 347 -18.12 7.51 -15.57
N SER A 348 -17.98 7.49 -14.26
CA SER A 348 -17.94 6.28 -13.44
C SER A 348 -19.07 6.36 -12.40
N ASP A 349 -19.73 5.23 -12.17
CA ASP A 349 -20.62 5.09 -11.02
C ASP A 349 -19.79 4.56 -9.85
N PRO A 350 -19.79 5.18 -8.66
CA PRO A 350 -19.21 4.59 -7.47
C PRO A 350 -20.04 3.35 -7.08
N ALA A 351 -19.40 2.18 -7.15
CA ALA A 351 -20.10 0.89 -6.98
C ALA A 351 -20.69 0.69 -5.57
N GLU A 352 -20.18 1.38 -4.56
CA GLU A 352 -20.46 1.10 -3.15
C GLU A 352 -21.54 1.99 -2.52
N THR A 353 -21.86 3.15 -3.09
CA THR A 353 -22.75 4.12 -2.46
C THR A 353 -24.01 4.44 -3.26
N ALA A 354 -24.07 4.08 -4.52
CA ALA A 354 -25.21 4.38 -5.36
C ALA A 354 -26.34 3.37 -5.16
N SER A 355 -27.40 3.76 -4.51
CA SER A 355 -28.64 2.97 -4.45
C SER A 355 -29.24 2.63 -5.82
N LYS A 356 -28.79 3.34 -6.88
CA LYS A 356 -29.11 3.07 -8.29
C LYS A 356 -28.04 3.72 -9.19
N GLN A 357 -27.52 2.93 -10.11
CA GLN A 357 -26.61 3.41 -11.11
C GLN A 357 -27.28 4.41 -12.07
N ILE A 358 -26.56 5.43 -12.52
CA ILE A 358 -27.09 6.42 -13.47
C ILE A 358 -27.51 5.77 -14.81
N ALA A 359 -26.90 4.67 -15.18
CA ALA A 359 -27.26 3.85 -16.33
C ALA A 359 -28.71 3.33 -16.29
N SER A 360 -29.35 3.29 -15.11
CA SER A 360 -30.77 2.95 -14.99
C SER A 360 -31.72 4.08 -15.42
N LEU A 361 -31.21 5.27 -15.69
CA LEU A 361 -31.95 6.41 -16.22
C LEU A 361 -31.97 6.34 -17.75
N ASN A 362 -32.99 5.73 -18.33
CA ASN A 362 -33.13 5.55 -19.79
C ASN A 362 -33.89 6.72 -20.47
N ASP A 363 -33.54 7.97 -20.11
CA ASP A 363 -34.24 9.13 -20.65
C ASP A 363 -33.31 10.35 -20.75
N THR A 364 -33.82 11.43 -21.34
CA THR A 364 -33.14 12.72 -21.41
C THR A 364 -33.57 13.59 -20.25
N TYR A 365 -32.61 14.12 -19.51
CA TYR A 365 -32.86 14.97 -18.34
C TYR A 365 -32.19 16.34 -18.53
N GLU A 366 -32.86 17.40 -18.07
CA GLU A 366 -32.19 18.66 -17.87
C GLU A 366 -31.26 18.60 -16.68
N TYR A 367 -30.16 19.31 -16.73
CA TYR A 367 -29.26 19.46 -15.56
C TYR A 367 -29.30 20.89 -15.01
N VAL A 368 -29.03 21.00 -13.72
CA VAL A 368 -28.94 22.27 -12.99
C VAL A 368 -27.58 22.33 -12.30
N ALA A 369 -26.81 23.38 -12.57
CA ALA A 369 -25.56 23.60 -11.84
C ALA A 369 -25.84 23.93 -10.36
N CYS A 370 -25.27 23.15 -9.46
CA CYS A 370 -25.50 23.22 -8.02
C CYS A 370 -24.20 23.44 -7.26
N GLY A 371 -23.33 24.32 -7.75
CA GLY A 371 -22.09 24.72 -7.10
C GLY A 371 -21.27 23.56 -6.58
N VAL A 372 -20.87 23.62 -5.33
CA VAL A 372 -20.16 22.56 -4.64
C VAL A 372 -21.08 21.54 -3.93
N GLY A 373 -22.40 21.70 -4.05
CA GLY A 373 -23.39 20.80 -3.45
C GLY A 373 -23.65 21.08 -1.98
N ALA A 374 -23.30 22.24 -1.47
CA ALA A 374 -23.71 22.71 -0.14
C ALA A 374 -25.23 22.94 -0.12
N THR A 375 -25.84 22.87 1.02
CA THR A 375 -27.31 23.05 1.19
C THR A 375 -27.78 24.38 0.60
N SER A 376 -26.99 25.44 0.74
CA SER A 376 -27.27 26.78 0.19
C SER A 376 -27.26 26.80 -1.33
N ASP A 377 -26.50 25.93 -2.00
CA ASP A 377 -26.38 25.86 -3.46
C ASP A 377 -27.66 25.42 -4.17
N PHE A 378 -28.59 24.85 -3.43
CA PHE A 378 -29.88 24.39 -3.92
C PHE A 378 -31.02 25.42 -3.71
N THR A 379 -30.75 26.49 -2.97
CA THR A 379 -31.77 27.51 -2.65
C THR A 379 -32.28 28.17 -3.92
N GLY A 380 -33.60 28.20 -4.09
CA GLY A 380 -34.27 28.81 -5.27
C GLY A 380 -34.16 28.01 -6.56
N LYS A 381 -33.62 26.79 -6.52
CA LYS A 381 -33.51 25.93 -7.72
C LYS A 381 -34.60 24.86 -7.72
N THR A 382 -35.15 24.59 -8.90
CA THR A 382 -36.12 23.50 -9.10
C THR A 382 -35.41 22.32 -9.73
N LEU A 383 -35.33 21.22 -8.97
CA LEU A 383 -34.59 19.99 -9.34
C LEU A 383 -35.49 18.80 -9.63
N THR A 384 -36.82 18.97 -9.52
CA THR A 384 -37.76 17.87 -9.79
C THR A 384 -37.58 17.39 -11.25
N TYR A 385 -37.31 16.07 -11.40
CA TYR A 385 -36.98 15.43 -12.68
C TYR A 385 -35.71 15.95 -13.38
N LYS A 386 -34.80 16.62 -12.65
CA LYS A 386 -33.55 17.15 -13.21
C LYS A 386 -32.35 16.48 -12.52
N VAL A 387 -31.20 16.59 -13.17
CA VAL A 387 -29.91 16.13 -12.66
C VAL A 387 -29.20 17.29 -11.99
N ALA A 388 -28.71 17.11 -10.78
CA ALA A 388 -27.83 18.07 -10.11
C ALA A 388 -26.40 17.89 -10.64
N LEU A 389 -25.81 18.95 -11.19
CA LEU A 389 -24.41 19.00 -11.60
C LEU A 389 -23.62 19.73 -10.51
N ILE A 390 -22.70 19.02 -9.86
CA ILE A 390 -22.02 19.45 -8.65
C ILE A 390 -20.51 19.37 -8.84
N GLN A 391 -19.79 20.41 -8.44
CA GLN A 391 -18.32 20.39 -8.44
C GLN A 391 -17.77 19.51 -7.32
N ARG A 392 -16.72 18.77 -7.60
CA ARG A 392 -16.10 17.82 -6.64
C ARG A 392 -15.52 18.51 -5.42
N ALA A 393 -14.71 19.55 -5.59
CA ALA A 393 -14.16 20.33 -4.50
C ALA A 393 -15.25 21.18 -3.83
N GLY A 394 -15.14 21.43 -2.53
CA GLY A 394 -15.98 22.39 -1.81
C GLY A 394 -16.24 22.01 -0.36
N GLU A 395 -16.55 23.05 0.43
CA GLU A 395 -16.78 22.95 1.86
C GLU A 395 -18.17 23.52 2.22
N GLU A 396 -18.72 23.04 3.32
CA GLU A 396 -19.88 23.61 3.98
C GLU A 396 -19.57 23.69 5.48
N ASN A 397 -19.69 24.87 6.07
CA ASN A 397 -19.39 25.15 7.48
C ASN A 397 -17.95 24.79 7.91
N GLY A 398 -16.97 24.86 6.99
CA GLY A 398 -15.57 24.54 7.25
C GLY A 398 -15.24 23.03 7.16
N GLU A 399 -16.19 22.22 6.72
CA GLU A 399 -15.97 20.78 6.49
C GLU A 399 -16.05 20.46 4.99
N ILE A 400 -15.12 19.62 4.52
CA ILE A 400 -15.13 19.15 3.12
C ILE A 400 -16.35 18.26 2.89
N LEU A 401 -17.16 18.64 1.90
CA LEU A 401 -18.35 17.87 1.55
C LEU A 401 -17.99 16.55 0.85
N SER A 402 -18.27 15.44 1.53
CA SER A 402 -18.16 14.10 0.93
C SER A 402 -19.18 13.91 -0.21
N PHE A 403 -18.93 12.96 -1.10
CA PHE A 403 -19.87 12.63 -2.18
C PHE A 403 -21.24 12.20 -1.63
N ALA A 404 -21.25 11.42 -0.56
CA ALA A 404 -22.49 11.02 0.11
C ALA A 404 -23.28 12.22 0.65
N GLN A 405 -22.59 13.24 1.19
CA GLN A 405 -23.27 14.46 1.67
C GLN A 405 -23.82 15.28 0.49
N LYS A 406 -23.09 15.41 -0.59
CA LYS A 406 -23.55 16.09 -1.82
C LYS A 406 -24.78 15.40 -2.41
N GLU A 407 -24.76 14.06 -2.47
CA GLU A 407 -25.91 13.27 -2.92
C GLU A 407 -27.13 13.47 -2.01
N LYS A 408 -26.93 13.43 -0.69
CA LYS A 408 -27.99 13.66 0.29
C LYS A 408 -28.62 15.05 0.15
N ASN A 409 -27.81 16.08 -0.02
CA ASN A 409 -28.26 17.46 -0.21
C ASN A 409 -29.06 17.60 -1.52
N ALA A 410 -28.57 17.04 -2.62
CA ALA A 410 -29.23 17.04 -3.92
C ALA A 410 -30.58 16.27 -3.88
N LYS A 411 -30.61 15.12 -3.22
CA LYS A 411 -31.82 14.32 -3.01
C LYS A 411 -32.84 15.10 -2.18
N ALA A 412 -32.43 15.77 -1.13
CA ALA A 412 -33.32 16.61 -0.31
C ALA A 412 -33.91 17.78 -1.12
N ALA A 413 -33.16 18.30 -2.11
CA ALA A 413 -33.62 19.34 -3.05
C ALA A 413 -34.47 18.78 -4.21
N GLY A 414 -34.71 17.47 -4.27
CA GLY A 414 -35.59 16.83 -5.25
C GLY A 414 -34.90 16.41 -6.55
N ALA A 415 -33.60 16.37 -6.59
CA ALA A 415 -32.85 15.91 -7.76
C ALA A 415 -33.14 14.43 -8.09
N LYS A 416 -33.23 14.14 -9.39
CA LYS A 416 -33.44 12.78 -9.91
C LYS A 416 -32.15 11.96 -9.88
N ALA A 417 -31.01 12.62 -10.14
CA ALA A 417 -29.68 12.06 -10.08
C ALA A 417 -28.66 13.18 -9.79
N VAL A 418 -27.42 12.77 -9.51
CA VAL A 418 -26.29 13.67 -9.26
C VAL A 418 -25.15 13.29 -10.20
N ILE A 419 -24.54 14.28 -10.80
CA ILE A 419 -23.27 14.19 -11.51
C ILE A 419 -22.27 15.07 -10.78
N ILE A 420 -21.18 14.47 -10.32
CA ILE A 420 -20.07 15.21 -9.70
C ILE A 420 -18.95 15.30 -10.73
N TYR A 421 -18.40 16.50 -10.91
CA TYR A 421 -17.33 16.77 -11.86
C TYR A 421 -16.17 17.51 -11.19
N ASP A 422 -14.99 17.37 -11.72
CA ASP A 422 -13.78 18.14 -11.38
C ASP A 422 -13.68 19.42 -12.19
#